data_ae2bb89d48be28cbd37c8afe84d0593e
#
_entry.id   ae2bb89d48be28cbd37c8afe84d0593e
#
_cell.length_a   1.000
_cell.length_b   1.000
_cell.length_c   1.000
_cell.angle_alpha   90.00
_cell.angle_beta   90.00
_cell.angle_gamma   90.00
#
_symmetry.space_group_name_H-M   'P 1'
#
loop_
_entity.id
_entity.type
_entity.pdbx_description
1 polymer ?
#
loop_
_entity_poly.entity_id
_entity_poly.type
_entity_poly.pdbx_seq_one_letter_code
_entity_poly.pdbx_strand_id
1 'polypeptide(L)' 'MPANRTDEAWRLAEEMARSGQYSLATTVQNIVSSMGYGDEVDCWKGRWEEDRLGQLCRDSAEITDARGG' A
#
# COMPACT_ATOMS: atom_id res chain seq x y z
N MET A 1 -16.89 -7.26 16.67
CA MET A 1 -17.06 -7.53 15.22
C MET A 1 -15.70 -7.76 14.59
N PRO A 2 -15.55 -8.87 13.88
CA PRO A 2 -14.29 -9.08 13.16
C PRO A 2 -14.14 -8.04 12.05
N ALA A 3 -12.91 -7.66 11.81
CA ALA A 3 -12.62 -6.70 10.75
C ALA A 3 -12.94 -7.32 9.39
N ASN A 4 -13.42 -6.50 8.48
CA ASN A 4 -13.63 -6.90 7.10
C ASN A 4 -12.28 -7.21 6.47
N ARG A 5 -12.20 -8.24 5.61
CA ARG A 5 -10.96 -8.57 4.93
C ARG A 5 -10.42 -7.40 4.11
N THR A 6 -11.33 -6.64 3.50
CA THR A 6 -10.94 -5.45 2.74
C THR A 6 -10.26 -4.43 3.64
N ASP A 7 -10.78 -4.23 4.85
CA ASP A 7 -10.18 -3.29 5.80
C ASP A 7 -8.81 -3.77 6.26
N GLU A 8 -8.67 -5.07 6.52
CA GLU A 8 -7.39 -5.65 6.92
C GLU A 8 -6.35 -5.48 5.84
N ALA A 9 -6.72 -5.80 4.59
CA ALA A 9 -5.82 -5.66 3.45
C ALA A 9 -5.39 -4.21 3.28
N TRP A 10 -6.33 -3.29 3.40
CA TRP A 10 -6.04 -1.87 3.27
C TRP A 10 -5.07 -1.39 4.35
N ARG A 11 -5.30 -1.82 5.59
CA ARG A 11 -4.44 -1.44 6.71
C ARG A 11 -3.00 -1.92 6.48
N LEU A 12 -2.84 -3.17 6.04
CA LEU A 12 -1.53 -3.72 5.74
C LEU A 12 -0.85 -2.92 4.63
N ALA A 13 -1.60 -2.62 3.57
CA ALA A 13 -1.07 -1.86 2.44
C ALA A 13 -0.64 -0.46 2.88
N GLU A 14 -1.45 0.20 3.70
CA GLU A 14 -1.10 1.53 4.19
C GLU A 14 0.18 1.50 5.03
N GLU A 15 0.30 0.54 5.92
CA GLU A 15 1.49 0.42 6.75
C GLU A 15 2.73 0.25 5.90
N MET A 16 2.65 -0.61 4.89
CA MET A 16 3.76 -0.87 3.99
C MET A 16 4.12 0.39 3.19
N ALA A 17 3.11 1.09 2.68
CA ALA A 17 3.33 2.31 1.93
C ALA A 17 3.99 3.39 2.79
N ARG A 18 3.62 3.46 4.06
CA ARG A 18 4.17 4.47 4.97
C ARG A 18 5.55 4.13 5.49
N SER A 19 5.97 2.88 5.36
CA SER A 19 7.26 2.44 5.89
C SER A 19 8.45 3.07 5.17
N GLY A 20 8.25 3.55 3.96
CA GLY A 20 9.32 4.12 3.15
C GLY A 20 10.16 3.08 2.42
N GLN A 21 9.83 1.81 2.56
CA GLN A 21 10.59 0.72 1.92
C GLN A 21 10.16 0.47 0.49
N TYR A 22 8.99 0.96 0.12
CA TYR A 22 8.40 0.71 -1.19
C TYR A 22 8.08 2.03 -1.87
N SER A 23 8.58 2.21 -3.09
CA SER A 23 8.33 3.44 -3.84
C SER A 23 7.18 3.31 -4.84
N LEU A 24 6.68 2.09 -5.04
CA LEU A 24 5.62 1.82 -6.02
C LEU A 24 4.43 1.16 -5.35
N ALA A 25 3.24 1.67 -5.65
CA ALA A 25 2.00 1.07 -5.18
C ALA A 25 1.85 -0.36 -5.66
N THR A 26 2.30 -0.63 -6.88
CA THR A 26 2.23 -1.98 -7.46
C THR A 26 2.97 -3.00 -6.60
N THR A 27 4.13 -2.63 -6.08
CA THR A 27 4.92 -3.52 -5.22
C THR A 27 4.14 -3.85 -3.95
N VAL A 28 3.57 -2.83 -3.31
CA VAL A 28 2.77 -3.02 -2.10
C VAL A 28 1.58 -3.93 -2.39
N GLN A 29 0.88 -3.67 -3.49
CA GLN A 29 -0.29 -4.46 -3.86
C GLN A 29 0.09 -5.93 -4.10
N ASN A 30 1.21 -6.17 -4.77
CA ASN A 30 1.66 -7.54 -5.04
C ASN A 30 1.96 -8.29 -3.75
N ILE A 31 2.60 -7.63 -2.79
CA ILE A 31 2.92 -8.26 -1.52
C ILE A 31 1.65 -8.59 -0.74
N VAL A 32 0.74 -7.63 -0.63
CA VAL A 32 -0.53 -7.85 0.08
C VAL A 32 -1.33 -8.95 -0.61
N SER A 33 -1.33 -8.97 -1.94
CA SER A 33 -2.01 -10.01 -2.70
C SER A 33 -1.45 -11.39 -2.37
N SER A 34 -0.14 -11.51 -2.26
CA SER A 34 0.52 -12.80 -1.95
C SER A 34 0.26 -13.24 -0.51
N MET A 35 -0.19 -12.34 0.35
CA MET A 35 -0.55 -12.66 1.72
C MET A 35 -1.96 -13.24 1.84
N GLY A 36 -2.65 -13.41 0.72
CA GLY A 36 -3.98 -13.99 0.69
C GLY A 36 -5.10 -12.99 0.44
N TYR A 37 -4.76 -11.76 0.07
CA TYR A 37 -5.74 -10.71 -0.18
C TYR A 37 -5.84 -10.34 -1.66
N GLY A 38 -5.60 -11.32 -2.54
CA GLY A 38 -5.61 -11.04 -3.98
C GLY A 38 -6.90 -10.45 -4.49
N ASP A 39 -8.04 -10.97 -4.03
CA ASP A 39 -9.34 -10.48 -4.47
C ASP A 39 -9.57 -9.04 -3.99
N GLU A 40 -9.18 -8.76 -2.76
CA GLU A 40 -9.32 -7.42 -2.19
C GLU A 40 -8.46 -6.41 -2.93
N VAL A 41 -7.22 -6.79 -3.21
CA VAL A 41 -6.29 -5.92 -3.94
C VAL A 41 -6.78 -5.67 -5.37
N ASP A 42 -7.32 -6.68 -6.02
CA ASP A 42 -7.83 -6.54 -7.38
C ASP A 42 -8.93 -5.47 -7.47
N CYS A 43 -9.70 -5.29 -6.40
CA CYS A 43 -10.74 -4.27 -6.36
C CYS A 43 -10.17 -2.85 -6.36
N TRP A 44 -8.91 -2.68 -6.02
CA TRP A 44 -8.28 -1.36 -5.92
C TRP A 44 -7.75 -0.86 -7.26
N LYS A 45 -7.56 -1.74 -8.22
CA LYS A 45 -6.96 -1.37 -9.51
C LYS A 45 -7.84 -0.38 -10.24
N GLY A 46 -7.25 0.74 -10.63
CA GLY A 46 -7.95 1.81 -11.32
C GLY A 46 -8.87 2.63 -10.42
N ARG A 47 -8.76 2.48 -9.11
CA ARG A 47 -9.60 3.20 -8.15
C ARG A 47 -8.72 4.11 -7.28
N TRP A 48 -9.40 4.86 -6.40
CA TRP A 48 -8.72 5.82 -5.53
C TRP A 48 -7.71 5.14 -4.59
N GLU A 49 -7.97 3.90 -4.22
CA GLU A 49 -7.08 3.16 -3.32
C GLU A 49 -5.68 3.02 -3.92
N GLU A 50 -5.62 2.71 -5.19
CA GLU A 50 -4.34 2.57 -5.87
C GLU A 50 -3.61 3.91 -5.92
N ASP A 51 -4.32 4.98 -6.24
CA ASP A 51 -3.74 6.32 -6.27
C ASP A 51 -3.23 6.73 -4.89
N ARG A 52 -4.00 6.42 -3.86
CA ARG A 52 -3.63 6.75 -2.48
C ARG A 52 -2.35 6.03 -2.07
N LEU A 53 -2.27 4.74 -2.37
CA LEU A 53 -1.07 3.97 -2.05
C LEU A 53 0.16 4.52 -2.77
N GLY A 54 0.01 4.87 -4.04
CA GLY A 54 1.09 5.47 -4.80
C GLY A 54 1.57 6.76 -4.18
N GLN A 55 0.63 7.59 -3.73
CA GLN A 55 0.97 8.86 -3.09
C GLN A 55 1.69 8.63 -1.76
N LEU A 56 1.20 7.69 -0.95
CA LEU A 56 1.83 7.38 0.33
C LEU A 56 3.27 6.86 0.13
N CYS A 57 3.46 6.01 -0.86
CA CYS A 57 4.79 5.49 -1.17
C CYS A 57 5.75 6.62 -1.56
N ARG A 58 5.30 7.52 -2.42
CA ARG A 58 6.13 8.63 -2.87
C ARG A 58 6.46 9.59 -1.73
N ASP A 59 5.45 9.92 -0.93
CA ASP A 59 5.65 10.83 0.20
C ASP A 59 6.66 10.26 1.19
N SER A 60 6.53 8.97 1.49
CA SER A 60 7.44 8.31 2.42
C SER A 60 8.85 8.20 1.85
N ALA A 61 8.97 7.91 0.56
CA ALA A 61 10.27 7.83 -0.09
C ALA A 61 10.95 9.20 -0.13
N GLU A 62 10.17 10.26 -0.40
CA GLU A 62 10.71 11.62 -0.41
C GLU A 62 11.26 12.01 0.95
N ILE A 63 10.51 11.70 2.00
CA ILE A 63 10.96 12.00 3.36
C ILE A 63 12.24 11.25 3.67
N THR A 64 12.32 10.00 3.27
CA THR A 64 13.51 9.18 3.49
C THR A 64 14.71 9.76 2.72
N ASP A 65 14.51 10.16 1.48
CA ASP A 65 15.56 10.77 0.66
C ASP A 65 16.06 12.06 1.29
N ALA A 66 15.14 12.90 1.75
CA ALA A 66 15.51 14.17 2.37
C ALA A 66 16.36 13.96 3.60
N ARG A 67 16.09 12.92 4.35
CA ARG A 67 16.87 12.61 5.56
C ARG A 67 18.21 11.97 5.23
N GLY A 68 18.22 11.17 4.18
CA GLY A 68 19.45 10.50 3.74
C GLY A 68 20.39 11.41 3.00
N GLY A 69 19.83 12.47 2.46
CA GLY A 69 20.62 13.48 1.78
C GLY A 69 21.33 14.37 2.75
#